data_d3fe7bfb37eb46abab9507b3726a7fd8
#
_entry.id   d3fe7bfb37eb46abab9507b3726a7fd8
#
_cell.length_a   1.000
_cell.length_b   1.000
_cell.length_c   1.000
_cell.angle_alpha   90.00
_cell.angle_beta   90.00
_cell.angle_gamma   90.00
#
_symmetry.space_group_name_H-M   'P 1'
#
loop_
_entity.id
_entity.type
_entity.pdbx_description
1 polymer ?
#
loop_
_entity_poly.entity_id
_entity_poly.type
_entity_poly.pdbx_seq_one_letter_code
_entity_poly.pdbx_strand_id
1 'polypeptide(L)'
;MGDSGPQLDGLSRIFNNPLGFNVLPYKNFDTRDGKVQYTGWFLPAHKFSLDSKYVDKRGVTDHIRFKEHYEKTRATLEGKDLVIYCAEHCFCPEEALLMQGDNIFDAAVISDRLVQIRVHKDYTKPIPMTLTMKDGVIRPIENPNSKLLIVEPPQLDEETGQPYKDLYVAGIDAIDMGSQVSAQDNDVSDFCIVIKKRAHGVSDPKYVAMYKDRPRDIREAYEIALRLCLWYNCQALLEYTKITIQQYFINKGYGHLFMTRPDFAISQKARTRSSKRLIGLPATEAVIRHGLDLIGQYINDYCYQIDFDEMLEQMLNYSYENKKKFDIIAATQMCEVADEELTGIPPKIVQSIKKQWVDIGYYKDENGIKRKGVIKRNPWQR
;
A
#
# COMPACT_ATOMS: atom_id res chain seq x y z
N MET A 1 24.26 -21.72 9.29
CA MET A 1 22.80 -21.93 9.38
C MET A 1 22.18 -21.25 8.18
N GLY A 2 21.55 -21.91 7.50
CA GLY A 2 21.20 -22.21 6.15
C GLY A 2 20.44 -21.11 5.50
N ASP A 3 20.82 -20.97 4.31
CA ASP A 3 20.18 -20.39 3.15
C ASP A 3 18.68 -20.73 3.12
N SER A 4 17.85 -19.83 3.58
CA SER A 4 16.43 -20.15 3.86
C SER A 4 15.44 -19.57 2.83
N GLY A 5 15.88 -18.71 1.93
CA GLY A 5 14.99 -18.00 0.99
C GLY A 5 14.15 -18.90 0.09
N PRO A 6 14.74 -19.77 -0.77
CA PRO A 6 13.96 -20.61 -1.69
C PRO A 6 13.15 -21.71 -1.00
N GLN A 7 13.65 -22.23 0.12
CA GLN A 7 12.95 -23.27 0.89
C GLN A 7 11.69 -22.74 1.58
N LEU A 8 11.72 -21.50 2.05
CA LEU A 8 10.56 -20.85 2.67
C LEU A 8 9.49 -20.46 1.67
N ASP A 9 9.87 -20.01 0.47
CA ASP A 9 8.89 -19.75 -0.60
C ASP A 9 8.14 -21.05 -0.96
N GLY A 10 8.87 -22.17 -1.08
CA GLY A 10 8.27 -23.49 -1.29
C GLY A 10 7.33 -23.91 -0.16
N LEU A 11 7.74 -23.71 1.10
CA LEU A 11 6.93 -24.04 2.26
C LEU A 11 5.68 -23.12 2.35
N SER A 12 5.84 -21.84 2.10
CA SER A 12 4.73 -20.89 2.06
C SER A 12 3.69 -21.25 1.00
N ARG A 13 4.13 -21.66 -0.18
CA ARG A 13 3.22 -22.12 -1.26
C ARG A 13 2.45 -23.38 -0.86
N ILE A 14 3.11 -24.37 -0.29
CA ILE A 14 2.48 -25.61 0.20
C ILE A 14 1.50 -25.26 1.31
N PHE A 15 1.89 -24.40 2.24
CA PHE A 15 1.08 -24.02 3.37
C PHE A 15 -0.20 -23.29 2.93
N ASN A 16 -0.10 -22.33 2.02
CA ASN A 16 -1.23 -21.51 1.58
C ASN A 16 -2.12 -22.19 0.54
N ASN A 17 -1.59 -23.21 -0.18
CA ASN A 17 -2.35 -24.00 -1.16
C ASN A 17 -2.09 -25.51 -1.00
N PRO A 18 -2.44 -26.10 0.15
CA PRO A 18 -2.11 -27.49 0.44
C PRO A 18 -2.71 -28.49 -0.57
N LEU A 19 -3.92 -28.24 -1.05
CA LEU A 19 -4.57 -29.10 -2.05
C LEU A 19 -3.80 -29.17 -3.37
N GLY A 20 -3.20 -28.08 -3.81
CA GLY A 20 -2.38 -28.01 -5.02
C GLY A 20 -1.10 -28.89 -4.93
N PHE A 21 -0.72 -29.31 -3.72
CA PHE A 21 0.44 -30.14 -3.42
C PHE A 21 0.09 -31.50 -2.83
N ASN A 22 -1.16 -31.95 -2.95
CA ASN A 22 -1.68 -33.18 -2.34
C ASN A 22 -1.49 -33.27 -0.81
N VAL A 23 -1.53 -32.12 -0.14
CA VAL A 23 -1.48 -32.02 1.32
C VAL A 23 -2.89 -31.80 1.85
N LEU A 24 -3.25 -32.45 2.94
CA LEU A 24 -4.57 -32.29 3.57
C LEU A 24 -4.75 -30.87 4.10
N PRO A 25 -5.79 -30.14 3.67
CA PRO A 25 -6.03 -28.80 4.18
C PRO A 25 -6.54 -28.81 5.61
N TYR A 26 -6.05 -27.86 6.41
CA TYR A 26 -6.48 -27.62 7.77
C TYR A 26 -7.31 -26.34 7.84
N LYS A 27 -8.38 -26.38 8.63
CA LYS A 27 -9.21 -25.20 8.89
C LYS A 27 -8.53 -24.31 9.94
N ASN A 28 -7.82 -23.28 9.49
CA ASN A 28 -7.08 -22.40 10.34
C ASN A 28 -7.96 -21.24 10.83
N PHE A 29 -8.04 -21.06 12.15
CA PHE A 29 -8.76 -20.00 12.84
C PHE A 29 -7.83 -18.88 13.34
N ASP A 30 -6.53 -19.15 13.39
CA ASP A 30 -5.52 -18.24 13.92
C ASP A 30 -4.88 -17.42 12.79
N THR A 31 -5.74 -16.81 11.98
CA THR A 31 -5.35 -15.92 10.91
C THR A 31 -5.33 -14.47 11.39
N ARG A 32 -4.50 -13.66 10.78
CA ARG A 32 -4.30 -12.26 11.14
C ARG A 32 -5.58 -11.42 11.00
N ASP A 33 -6.35 -11.65 9.95
CA ASP A 33 -7.60 -10.95 9.65
C ASP A 33 -8.82 -11.52 10.40
N GLY A 34 -8.62 -12.59 11.19
CA GLY A 34 -9.68 -13.28 11.91
C GLY A 34 -10.63 -14.08 11.00
N LYS A 35 -10.34 -14.18 9.71
CA LYS A 35 -11.12 -14.99 8.77
C LYS A 35 -10.61 -16.42 8.76
N VAL A 36 -11.53 -17.36 8.68
CA VAL A 36 -11.18 -18.77 8.55
C VAL A 36 -10.57 -19.04 7.19
N GLN A 37 -9.39 -19.64 7.15
CA GLN A 37 -8.69 -20.05 5.94
C GLN A 37 -8.42 -21.55 5.94
N TYR A 38 -8.35 -22.16 4.75
CA TYR A 38 -7.93 -23.55 4.58
C TYR A 38 -6.48 -23.56 4.12
N THR A 39 -5.57 -23.83 5.06
CA THR A 39 -4.12 -23.81 4.86
C THR A 39 -3.49 -25.12 5.31
N GLY A 40 -2.16 -25.20 5.35
CA GLY A 40 -1.44 -26.19 6.14
C GLY A 40 -1.77 -26.07 7.62
N TRP A 41 -1.42 -27.08 8.40
CA TRP A 41 -1.63 -27.04 9.85
C TRP A 41 -0.68 -26.03 10.52
N PHE A 42 -1.24 -25.20 11.37
CA PHE A 42 -0.53 -24.18 12.13
C PHE A 42 -0.90 -24.26 13.61
N LEU A 43 0.11 -24.19 14.47
CA LEU A 43 -0.06 -24.12 15.91
C LEU A 43 0.57 -22.83 16.43
N PRO A 44 -0.22 -21.86 16.89
CA PRO A 44 0.30 -20.65 17.51
C PRO A 44 1.14 -20.93 18.76
N ALA A 45 2.24 -20.21 18.92
CA ALA A 45 3.19 -20.42 20.02
C ALA A 45 2.54 -20.37 21.41
N HIS A 46 1.50 -19.56 21.60
CA HIS A 46 0.82 -19.39 22.87
C HIS A 46 -0.18 -20.52 23.21
N LYS A 47 -0.50 -21.40 22.28
CA LYS A 47 -1.48 -22.50 22.51
C LYS A 47 -0.87 -23.73 23.12
N PHE A 48 0.45 -23.83 23.17
CA PHE A 48 1.11 -24.98 23.77
C PHE A 48 2.30 -24.53 24.63
N SER A 49 2.30 -24.94 25.91
CA SER A 49 3.40 -24.70 26.84
C SER A 49 3.77 -25.97 27.58
N LEU A 50 5.06 -26.13 27.84
CA LEU A 50 5.58 -27.13 28.77
C LEU A 50 5.90 -26.54 30.16
N ASP A 51 5.85 -25.21 30.29
CA ASP A 51 6.11 -24.54 31.56
C ASP A 51 4.92 -24.69 32.52
N SER A 52 5.15 -25.29 33.68
CA SER A 52 4.15 -25.51 34.71
C SER A 52 3.41 -24.25 35.22
N LYS A 53 3.97 -23.06 34.95
CA LYS A 53 3.33 -21.76 35.21
C LYS A 53 2.09 -21.52 34.38
N TYR A 54 2.04 -22.12 33.18
CA TYR A 54 0.99 -21.90 32.17
C TYR A 54 0.20 -23.17 31.86
N VAL A 55 0.47 -24.27 32.57
CA VAL A 55 -0.17 -25.57 32.35
C VAL A 55 -0.88 -26.00 33.60
N ASP A 56 -2.15 -26.41 33.50
CA ASP A 56 -2.91 -26.94 34.60
C ASP A 56 -2.51 -28.39 34.96
N LYS A 57 -3.09 -28.92 36.02
CA LYS A 57 -2.84 -30.32 36.49
C LYS A 57 -3.25 -31.39 35.46
N ARG A 58 -4.02 -31.02 34.42
CA ARG A 58 -4.47 -31.90 33.33
C ARG A 58 -3.63 -31.79 32.11
N GLY A 59 -2.59 -30.93 32.10
CA GLY A 59 -1.74 -30.67 30.95
C GLY A 59 -2.34 -29.67 29.95
N VAL A 60 -3.38 -28.92 30.33
CA VAL A 60 -4.01 -27.92 29.46
C VAL A 60 -3.33 -26.57 29.66
N THR A 61 -2.88 -25.95 28.56
CA THR A 61 -2.24 -24.63 28.57
C THR A 61 -3.28 -23.51 28.77
N ASP A 62 -3.04 -22.64 29.75
CA ASP A 62 -3.72 -21.34 29.85
C ASP A 62 -3.18 -20.42 28.76
N HIS A 63 -3.77 -20.55 27.57
CA HIS A 63 -3.32 -19.86 26.35
C HIS A 63 -3.48 -18.33 26.44
N ILE A 64 -4.40 -17.82 27.26
CA ILE A 64 -4.58 -16.37 27.44
C ILE A 64 -3.40 -15.80 28.22
N ARG A 65 -3.12 -16.38 29.40
CA ARG A 65 -2.01 -15.96 30.26
C ARG A 65 -0.65 -16.19 29.60
N PHE A 66 -0.54 -17.24 28.79
CA PHE A 66 0.69 -17.53 28.06
C PHE A 66 0.89 -16.55 26.88
N LYS A 67 -0.19 -16.14 26.21
CA LYS A 67 -0.15 -15.10 25.19
C LYS A 67 0.30 -13.75 25.76
N GLU A 68 -0.25 -13.34 26.91
CA GLU A 68 0.16 -12.14 27.62
C GLU A 68 1.67 -12.12 27.96
N HIS A 69 2.23 -13.27 28.29
CA HIS A 69 3.68 -13.39 28.52
C HIS A 69 4.48 -13.06 27.27
N TYR A 70 4.11 -13.62 26.11
CA TYR A 70 4.76 -13.30 24.85
C TYR A 70 4.57 -11.81 24.45
N GLU A 71 3.38 -11.27 24.67
CA GLU A 71 3.10 -9.86 24.36
C GLU A 71 3.92 -8.92 25.24
N LYS A 72 4.12 -9.23 26.51
CA LYS A 72 5.03 -8.48 27.39
C LYS A 72 6.47 -8.52 26.89
N THR A 73 6.95 -9.66 26.44
CA THR A 73 8.31 -9.78 25.89
C THR A 73 8.42 -9.00 24.57
N ARG A 74 7.43 -9.13 23.68
CA ARG A 74 7.39 -8.37 22.42
C ARG A 74 7.44 -6.85 22.65
N ALA A 75 6.77 -6.35 23.69
CA ALA A 75 6.75 -4.94 24.04
C ALA A 75 8.11 -4.40 24.55
N THR A 76 9.05 -5.28 24.90
CA THR A 76 10.42 -4.89 25.33
C THR A 76 11.44 -5.01 24.23
N LEU A 77 11.08 -5.56 23.06
CA LEU A 77 11.97 -5.77 21.92
C LEU A 77 11.67 -4.75 20.82
N GLU A 78 12.69 -4.37 20.09
CA GLU A 78 12.62 -3.42 18.99
C GLU A 78 13.37 -3.95 17.76
N GLY A 79 13.00 -3.44 16.60
CA GLY A 79 13.70 -3.69 15.34
C GLY A 79 13.84 -5.17 15.00
N LYS A 80 15.05 -5.57 14.64
CA LYS A 80 15.38 -6.93 14.19
C LYS A 80 15.08 -8.01 15.23
N ASP A 81 15.32 -7.72 16.51
CA ASP A 81 15.12 -8.69 17.59
C ASP A 81 13.63 -8.99 17.80
N LEU A 82 12.78 -7.98 17.64
CA LEU A 82 11.31 -8.16 17.65
C LEU A 82 10.85 -9.03 16.49
N VAL A 83 11.34 -8.80 15.27
CA VAL A 83 10.99 -9.59 14.09
C VAL A 83 11.38 -11.06 14.27
N ILE A 84 12.61 -11.32 14.70
CA ILE A 84 13.10 -12.68 14.98
C ILE A 84 12.24 -13.35 16.05
N TYR A 85 11.97 -12.64 17.15
CA TYR A 85 11.16 -13.17 18.25
C TYR A 85 9.71 -13.48 17.79
N CYS A 86 9.10 -12.63 16.97
CA CYS A 86 7.77 -12.87 16.41
C CYS A 86 7.76 -14.06 15.44
N ALA A 87 8.81 -14.25 14.65
CA ALA A 87 8.93 -15.39 13.74
C ALA A 87 9.17 -16.72 14.48
N GLU A 88 9.90 -16.70 15.59
CA GLU A 88 10.15 -17.89 16.43
C GLU A 88 8.94 -18.22 17.33
N HIS A 89 8.18 -17.20 17.75
CA HIS A 89 7.03 -17.31 18.65
C HIS A 89 5.77 -16.74 18.01
N CYS A 90 5.44 -17.24 16.82
CA CYS A 90 4.38 -16.73 15.98
C CYS A 90 2.97 -17.00 16.55
N PHE A 91 2.08 -16.00 16.41
CA PHE A 91 0.67 -16.10 16.76
C PHE A 91 -0.22 -16.40 15.55
N CYS A 92 0.27 -16.12 14.36
CA CYS A 92 -0.38 -16.42 13.09
C CYS A 92 0.66 -16.87 12.06
N PRO A 93 0.24 -17.56 10.99
CA PRO A 93 1.15 -18.06 9.96
C PRO A 93 2.01 -16.99 9.32
N GLU A 94 1.45 -15.80 9.15
CA GLU A 94 2.12 -14.67 8.53
C GLU A 94 3.35 -14.21 9.31
N GLU A 95 3.33 -14.33 10.65
CA GLU A 95 4.51 -14.04 11.47
C GLU A 95 5.62 -15.06 11.29
N ALA A 96 5.28 -16.34 11.11
CA ALA A 96 6.25 -17.40 10.87
C ALA A 96 6.94 -17.27 9.50
N LEU A 97 6.27 -16.64 8.54
CA LEU A 97 6.74 -16.42 7.18
C LEU A 97 7.49 -15.09 7.01
N LEU A 98 7.56 -14.26 8.07
CA LEU A 98 8.35 -13.04 8.13
C LEU A 98 9.86 -13.36 8.20
N MET A 99 10.39 -14.04 7.16
CA MET A 99 11.80 -14.40 7.17
C MET A 99 12.63 -13.43 6.33
N GLN A 100 13.79 -13.12 6.90
CA GLN A 100 14.86 -12.36 6.30
C GLN A 100 15.43 -13.09 5.08
N GLY A 101 15.01 -12.64 3.88
CA GLY A 101 15.85 -12.72 2.70
C GLY A 101 16.80 -11.52 2.69
N ASP A 102 17.71 -11.45 1.73
CA ASP A 102 18.52 -10.25 1.43
C ASP A 102 17.58 -9.12 0.96
N ASN A 103 16.77 -8.57 1.90
CA ASN A 103 15.91 -7.45 1.60
C ASN A 103 16.77 -6.21 1.41
N ILE A 104 16.55 -5.51 0.31
CA ILE A 104 17.25 -4.27 0.00
C ILE A 104 16.76 -3.08 0.85
N PHE A 105 15.58 -3.22 1.48
CA PHE A 105 14.97 -2.21 2.35
C PHE A 105 15.23 -2.52 3.84
N ASP A 106 15.12 -1.53 4.70
CA ASP A 106 15.24 -1.72 6.15
C ASP A 106 14.02 -2.50 6.69
N ALA A 107 14.21 -3.82 6.80
CA ALA A 107 13.18 -4.73 7.26
C ALA A 107 12.72 -4.44 8.70
N ALA A 108 13.59 -3.87 9.55
CA ALA A 108 13.22 -3.54 10.93
C ALA A 108 12.21 -2.39 10.96
N VAL A 109 12.51 -1.30 10.24
CA VAL A 109 11.63 -0.12 10.14
C VAL A 109 10.27 -0.50 9.55
N ILE A 110 10.24 -1.33 8.49
CA ILE A 110 9.01 -1.79 7.87
C ILE A 110 8.20 -2.66 8.83
N SER A 111 8.86 -3.59 9.54
CA SER A 111 8.18 -4.48 10.49
C SER A 111 7.59 -3.73 11.66
N ASP A 112 8.30 -2.74 12.21
CA ASP A 112 7.79 -1.87 13.27
C ASP A 112 6.53 -1.13 12.80
N ARG A 113 6.53 -0.60 11.58
CA ARG A 113 5.34 0.04 11.01
C ARG A 113 4.18 -0.93 10.82
N LEU A 114 4.43 -2.16 10.36
CA LEU A 114 3.39 -3.20 10.26
C LEU A 114 2.78 -3.54 11.63
N VAL A 115 3.59 -3.59 12.69
CA VAL A 115 3.10 -3.78 14.07
C VAL A 115 2.21 -2.62 14.49
N GLN A 116 2.63 -1.37 14.25
CA GLN A 116 1.81 -0.19 14.54
C GLN A 116 0.43 -0.27 13.87
N ILE A 117 0.39 -0.60 12.58
CA ILE A 117 -0.87 -0.71 11.82
C ILE A 117 -1.72 -1.87 12.34
N ARG A 118 -1.15 -3.04 12.50
CA ARG A 118 -1.90 -4.28 12.71
C ARG A 118 -2.26 -4.54 14.16
N VAL A 119 -1.36 -4.18 15.07
CA VAL A 119 -1.54 -4.40 16.52
C VAL A 119 -2.11 -3.16 17.18
N HIS A 120 -1.43 -2.02 17.03
CA HIS A 120 -1.81 -0.78 17.72
C HIS A 120 -2.95 -0.04 17.03
N LYS A 121 -3.24 -0.34 15.76
CA LYS A 121 -4.23 0.36 14.93
C LYS A 121 -3.93 1.86 14.77
N ASP A 122 -2.66 2.23 14.90
CA ASP A 122 -2.18 3.60 14.75
C ASP A 122 -1.88 3.91 13.28
N TYR A 123 -2.92 4.16 12.51
CA TYR A 123 -2.86 4.51 11.10
C TYR A 123 -4.18 5.08 10.60
N THR A 124 -4.13 5.79 9.47
CA THR A 124 -5.35 6.17 8.76
C THR A 124 -5.83 5.00 7.92
N LYS A 125 -6.90 4.34 8.36
CA LYS A 125 -7.41 3.15 7.67
C LYS A 125 -7.81 3.47 6.24
N PRO A 126 -7.22 2.79 5.22
CA PRO A 126 -7.62 2.94 3.83
C PRO A 126 -9.09 2.54 3.64
N ILE A 127 -9.83 3.36 2.91
CA ILE A 127 -11.25 3.13 2.64
C ILE A 127 -11.38 2.61 1.21
N PRO A 128 -12.02 1.45 0.97
CA PRO A 128 -12.30 0.96 -0.37
C PRO A 128 -13.36 1.81 -1.05
N MET A 129 -13.02 2.40 -2.20
CA MET A 129 -13.86 3.34 -2.91
C MET A 129 -13.98 3.02 -4.40
N THR A 130 -15.09 3.43 -5.00
CA THR A 130 -15.27 3.47 -6.45
C THR A 130 -15.38 4.93 -6.90
N LEU A 131 -14.63 5.30 -7.93
CA LEU A 131 -14.71 6.63 -8.53
C LEU A 131 -15.73 6.60 -9.68
N THR A 132 -16.77 7.41 -9.57
CA THR A 132 -17.73 7.63 -10.65
C THR A 132 -17.48 8.98 -11.29
N MET A 133 -17.66 9.07 -12.62
CA MET A 133 -17.54 10.33 -13.36
C MET A 133 -18.88 10.66 -13.98
N LYS A 134 -19.45 11.81 -13.61
CA LYS A 134 -20.69 12.35 -14.19
C LYS A 134 -20.50 13.83 -14.49
N ASP A 135 -20.82 14.23 -15.70
CA ASP A 135 -20.70 15.63 -16.16
C ASP A 135 -19.29 16.23 -15.97
N GLY A 136 -18.24 15.39 -16.15
CA GLY A 136 -16.84 15.77 -15.94
C GLY A 136 -16.39 15.85 -14.48
N VAL A 137 -17.30 15.63 -13.52
CA VAL A 137 -17.00 15.66 -12.08
C VAL A 137 -16.81 14.23 -11.56
N ILE A 138 -15.68 14.00 -10.88
CA ILE A 138 -15.39 12.72 -10.24
C ILE A 138 -15.89 12.73 -8.80
N ARG A 139 -16.63 11.67 -8.44
CA ARG A 139 -17.18 11.49 -7.10
C ARG A 139 -16.76 10.14 -6.55
N PRO A 140 -16.12 10.11 -5.35
CA PRO A 140 -15.83 8.87 -4.65
C PRO A 140 -17.10 8.36 -3.97
N ILE A 141 -17.29 7.03 -4.02
CA ILE A 141 -18.38 6.31 -3.35
C ILE A 141 -17.75 5.14 -2.61
N GLU A 142 -18.02 5.01 -1.32
CA GLU A 142 -17.57 3.85 -0.55
C GLU A 142 -18.16 2.57 -1.14
N ASN A 143 -17.29 1.60 -1.41
CA ASN A 143 -17.65 0.30 -1.93
C ASN A 143 -16.74 -0.78 -1.32
N PRO A 144 -17.26 -1.55 -0.36
CA PRO A 144 -16.45 -2.58 0.32
C PRO A 144 -15.83 -3.64 -0.60
N ASN A 145 -16.37 -3.80 -1.82
CA ASN A 145 -15.86 -4.75 -2.81
C ASN A 145 -14.82 -4.13 -3.76
N SER A 146 -14.54 -2.83 -3.63
CA SER A 146 -13.56 -2.16 -4.48
C SER A 146 -12.15 -2.52 -4.07
N LYS A 147 -11.27 -2.65 -5.05
CA LYS A 147 -9.82 -2.78 -4.87
C LYS A 147 -9.09 -1.44 -4.83
N LEU A 148 -9.79 -0.34 -5.11
CA LEU A 148 -9.25 0.99 -4.94
C LEU A 148 -9.34 1.40 -3.47
N LEU A 149 -8.18 1.61 -2.86
CA LEU A 149 -8.03 2.02 -1.47
C LEU A 149 -7.60 3.48 -1.40
N ILE A 150 -8.28 4.29 -0.60
CA ILE A 150 -8.00 5.71 -0.42
C ILE A 150 -7.79 6.01 1.05
N VAL A 151 -6.66 6.64 1.37
CA VAL A 151 -6.30 7.12 2.72
C VAL A 151 -6.71 8.58 2.89
N GLU A 152 -6.38 9.42 1.91
CA GLU A 152 -6.73 10.84 1.92
C GLU A 152 -7.33 11.27 0.59
N PRO A 153 -8.46 12.00 0.58
CA PRO A 153 -8.96 12.62 -0.65
C PRO A 153 -8.04 13.77 -1.08
N PRO A 154 -8.13 14.22 -2.35
CA PRO A 154 -7.36 15.36 -2.82
C PRO A 154 -7.68 16.63 -2.02
N GLN A 155 -6.65 17.38 -1.67
CA GLN A 155 -6.80 18.71 -1.08
C GLN A 155 -7.21 19.71 -2.17
N LEU A 156 -8.26 20.44 -1.88
CA LEU A 156 -8.81 21.42 -2.82
C LEU A 156 -8.33 22.82 -2.46
N ASP A 157 -8.01 23.57 -3.49
CA ASP A 157 -7.78 25.00 -3.38
C ASP A 157 -9.09 25.71 -3.00
N GLU A 158 -9.04 26.56 -2.00
CA GLU A 158 -10.24 27.22 -1.43
C GLU A 158 -10.87 28.22 -2.42
N GLU A 159 -10.06 28.81 -3.33
CA GLU A 159 -10.55 29.81 -4.29
C GLU A 159 -11.15 29.14 -5.54
N THR A 160 -10.51 28.10 -6.04
CA THR A 160 -10.92 27.46 -7.29
C THR A 160 -11.80 26.23 -7.09
N GLY A 161 -11.79 25.64 -5.89
CA GLY A 161 -12.46 24.37 -5.60
C GLY A 161 -11.84 23.16 -6.34
N GLN A 162 -10.69 23.33 -7.00
CA GLN A 162 -9.99 22.30 -7.72
C GLN A 162 -8.83 21.73 -6.88
N PRO A 163 -8.43 20.46 -7.12
CA PRO A 163 -7.24 19.91 -6.48
C PRO A 163 -6.00 20.74 -6.85
N TYR A 164 -5.13 20.96 -5.87
CA TYR A 164 -3.89 21.71 -6.10
C TYR A 164 -3.05 21.05 -7.19
N LYS A 165 -2.60 21.86 -8.14
CA LYS A 165 -1.68 21.42 -9.19
C LYS A 165 -0.31 21.10 -8.57
N ASP A 166 0.35 20.07 -9.10
CA ASP A 166 1.70 19.63 -8.71
C ASP A 166 1.84 19.18 -7.22
N LEU A 167 0.72 19.01 -6.50
CA LEU A 167 0.72 18.49 -5.14
C LEU A 167 0.78 16.96 -5.11
N TYR A 168 0.30 16.30 -6.15
CA TYR A 168 0.25 14.85 -6.25
C TYR A 168 0.99 14.35 -7.48
N VAL A 169 1.49 13.12 -7.39
CA VAL A 169 2.08 12.36 -8.51
C VAL A 169 1.54 10.94 -8.50
N ALA A 170 1.54 10.30 -9.65
CA ALA A 170 1.13 8.91 -9.79
C ALA A 170 2.26 8.06 -10.40
N GLY A 171 2.40 6.83 -9.90
CA GLY A 171 3.21 5.79 -10.54
C GLY A 171 2.33 4.64 -10.98
N ILE A 172 2.54 4.13 -12.19
CA ILE A 172 1.73 3.07 -12.77
C ILE A 172 2.61 1.91 -13.23
N ASP A 173 2.31 0.71 -12.73
CA ASP A 173 2.73 -0.55 -13.33
C ASP A 173 1.55 -1.13 -14.10
N ALA A 174 1.61 -1.05 -15.43
CA ALA A 174 0.50 -1.40 -16.30
C ALA A 174 0.67 -2.79 -16.91
N ILE A 175 -0.44 -3.43 -17.22
CA ILE A 175 -0.51 -4.67 -18.01
C ILE A 175 -1.01 -4.31 -19.41
N ASP A 176 -0.36 -4.87 -20.45
CA ASP A 176 -0.83 -4.69 -21.82
C ASP A 176 -2.02 -5.62 -22.15
N MET A 177 -2.91 -5.12 -23.04
CA MET A 177 -3.99 -5.94 -23.59
C MET A 177 -3.39 -7.11 -24.39
N GLY A 178 -3.90 -8.32 -24.15
CA GLY A 178 -3.47 -9.52 -24.89
C GLY A 178 -2.37 -10.34 -24.20
N SER A 179 -1.87 -9.95 -23.04
CA SER A 179 -1.10 -10.83 -22.18
C SER A 179 -2.01 -11.96 -21.66
N GLN A 180 -2.23 -12.97 -22.52
CA GLN A 180 -3.03 -14.14 -22.15
C GLN A 180 -2.26 -14.94 -21.10
N VAL A 181 -2.93 -15.17 -19.98
CA VAL A 181 -2.48 -16.12 -18.97
C VAL A 181 -2.70 -17.50 -19.55
N SER A 182 -1.64 -18.27 -19.78
CA SER A 182 -1.81 -19.71 -19.89
C SER A 182 -2.33 -20.20 -18.53
N ALA A 183 -3.33 -21.08 -18.52
CA ALA A 183 -3.96 -21.60 -17.29
C ALA A 183 -2.98 -22.32 -16.33
N GLN A 184 -1.70 -22.34 -16.63
CA GLN A 184 -0.61 -22.94 -15.87
C GLN A 184 0.36 -21.94 -15.25
N ASP A 185 0.29 -20.64 -15.61
CA ASP A 185 1.18 -19.62 -15.04
C ASP A 185 0.55 -19.00 -13.78
N ASN A 186 1.01 -19.43 -12.62
CA ASN A 186 0.70 -18.79 -11.33
C ASN A 186 1.48 -17.47 -11.11
N ASP A 187 2.28 -17.04 -12.08
CA ASP A 187 3.13 -15.83 -12.03
C ASP A 187 2.56 -14.70 -12.90
N VAL A 188 1.34 -14.31 -12.58
CA VAL A 188 0.64 -13.27 -13.35
C VAL A 188 0.74 -11.93 -12.63
N SER A 189 1.33 -10.91 -13.29
CA SER A 189 1.38 -9.53 -12.76
C SER A 189 -0.01 -8.90 -12.71
N ASP A 190 -0.27 -8.14 -11.65
CA ASP A 190 -1.45 -7.30 -11.51
C ASP A 190 -1.19 -5.89 -12.04
N PHE A 191 -2.25 -5.19 -12.42
CA PHE A 191 -2.19 -3.77 -12.67
C PHE A 191 -2.10 -3.02 -11.34
N CYS A 192 -1.15 -2.10 -11.21
CA CYS A 192 -1.04 -1.28 -10.01
C CYS A 192 -0.88 0.20 -10.34
N ILE A 193 -1.54 1.07 -9.58
CA ILE A 193 -1.30 2.50 -9.54
C ILE A 193 -1.23 2.98 -8.09
N VAL A 194 -0.22 3.81 -7.81
CA VAL A 194 0.00 4.46 -6.52
C VAL A 194 -0.04 5.97 -6.71
N ILE A 195 -0.76 6.66 -5.83
CA ILE A 195 -0.78 8.13 -5.77
C ILE A 195 -0.03 8.58 -4.53
N LYS A 196 0.93 9.48 -4.70
CA LYS A 196 1.70 10.11 -3.63
C LYS A 196 1.37 11.60 -3.55
N LYS A 197 1.09 12.06 -2.35
CA LYS A 197 1.09 13.46 -1.99
C LYS A 197 2.53 13.87 -1.71
N ARG A 198 3.01 14.89 -2.40
CA ARG A 198 4.37 15.38 -2.29
C ARG A 198 4.59 16.15 -1.00
N ALA A 199 5.83 16.21 -0.52
CA ALA A 199 6.20 17.09 0.58
C ALA A 199 5.84 18.54 0.24
N HIS A 200 5.17 19.25 1.15
CA HIS A 200 4.83 20.64 0.97
C HIS A 200 4.76 21.40 2.31
N GLY A 201 5.44 22.51 2.39
CA GLY A 201 5.52 23.28 3.63
C GLY A 201 6.11 22.45 4.77
N VAL A 202 5.29 22.19 5.79
CA VAL A 202 5.64 21.34 6.95
C VAL A 202 5.02 19.94 6.88
N SER A 203 4.34 19.62 5.77
CA SER A 203 3.68 18.31 5.61
C SER A 203 4.62 17.33 4.92
N ASP A 204 4.78 16.18 5.55
CA ASP A 204 5.57 15.08 5.01
C ASP A 204 4.89 14.44 3.79
N PRO A 205 5.67 13.84 2.89
CA PRO A 205 5.12 13.13 1.75
C PRO A 205 4.37 11.88 2.21
N LYS A 206 3.29 11.52 1.51
CA LYS A 206 2.45 10.39 1.89
C LYS A 206 1.83 9.69 0.69
N TYR A 207 1.78 8.37 0.70
CA TYR A 207 0.96 7.61 -0.25
C TYR A 207 -0.50 7.71 0.17
N VAL A 208 -1.36 8.24 -0.72
CA VAL A 208 -2.75 8.60 -0.39
C VAL A 208 -3.79 7.74 -1.05
N ALA A 209 -3.46 7.07 -2.17
CA ALA A 209 -4.33 6.12 -2.83
C ALA A 209 -3.54 5.01 -3.51
N MET A 210 -4.13 3.83 -3.57
CA MET A 210 -3.57 2.65 -4.23
C MET A 210 -4.69 1.82 -4.84
N TYR A 211 -4.49 1.39 -6.09
CA TYR A 211 -5.34 0.38 -6.72
C TYR A 211 -4.45 -0.72 -7.26
N LYS A 212 -4.77 -1.97 -6.93
CA LYS A 212 -4.12 -3.16 -7.44
C LYS A 212 -5.17 -4.19 -7.75
N ASP A 213 -5.23 -4.63 -9.00
CA ASP A 213 -6.16 -5.67 -9.44
C ASP A 213 -5.80 -6.17 -10.85
N ARG A 214 -6.35 -7.32 -11.21
CA ARG A 214 -6.34 -7.84 -12.59
C ARG A 214 -7.78 -8.08 -13.07
N PRO A 215 -8.48 -7.02 -13.48
CA PRO A 215 -9.84 -7.17 -13.99
C PRO A 215 -9.85 -7.99 -15.28
N ARG A 216 -10.99 -8.64 -15.58
CA ARG A 216 -11.17 -9.39 -16.83
C ARG A 216 -11.00 -8.52 -18.07
N ASP A 217 -11.49 -7.29 -18.00
CA ASP A 217 -11.25 -6.26 -19.01
C ASP A 217 -10.28 -5.23 -18.43
N ILE A 218 -9.04 -5.26 -18.88
CA ILE A 218 -7.99 -4.35 -18.41
C ILE A 218 -8.33 -2.86 -18.59
N ARG A 219 -9.27 -2.55 -19.49
CA ARG A 219 -9.77 -1.17 -19.68
C ARG A 219 -10.45 -0.62 -18.43
N GLU A 220 -10.99 -1.48 -17.57
CA GLU A 220 -11.53 -1.07 -16.26
C GLU A 220 -10.43 -0.49 -15.36
N ALA A 221 -9.26 -1.14 -15.32
CA ALA A 221 -8.11 -0.61 -14.59
C ALA A 221 -7.59 0.69 -15.18
N TYR A 222 -7.54 0.80 -16.52
CA TYR A 222 -7.14 2.04 -17.20
C TYR A 222 -8.10 3.19 -16.90
N GLU A 223 -9.40 2.90 -16.83
CA GLU A 223 -10.40 3.90 -16.47
C GLU A 223 -10.27 4.35 -15.02
N ILE A 224 -9.98 3.43 -14.09
CA ILE A 224 -9.73 3.77 -12.69
C ILE A 224 -8.48 4.65 -12.59
N ALA A 225 -7.40 4.31 -13.28
CA ALA A 225 -6.18 5.10 -13.31
C ALA A 225 -6.42 6.51 -13.86
N LEU A 226 -7.17 6.62 -14.97
CA LEU A 226 -7.54 7.91 -15.53
C LEU A 226 -8.32 8.77 -14.55
N ARG A 227 -9.34 8.19 -13.88
CA ARG A 227 -10.15 8.90 -12.89
C ARG A 227 -9.33 9.32 -11.68
N LEU A 228 -8.39 8.50 -11.22
CA LEU A 228 -7.48 8.84 -10.15
C LEU A 228 -6.61 10.05 -10.52
N CYS A 229 -5.96 10.02 -11.69
CA CYS A 229 -5.14 11.14 -12.15
C CYS A 229 -5.94 12.44 -12.28
N LEU A 230 -7.17 12.37 -12.79
CA LEU A 230 -8.06 13.52 -12.90
C LEU A 230 -8.52 14.00 -11.51
N TRP A 231 -8.88 13.08 -10.61
CA TRP A 231 -9.39 13.43 -9.29
C TRP A 231 -8.33 14.07 -8.39
N TYR A 232 -7.07 13.59 -8.47
CA TYR A 232 -5.95 14.19 -7.75
C TYR A 232 -5.25 15.32 -8.52
N ASN A 233 -5.69 15.61 -9.75
CA ASN A 233 -5.06 16.59 -10.65
C ASN A 233 -3.54 16.35 -10.76
N CYS A 234 -3.13 15.12 -11.03
CA CYS A 234 -1.74 14.71 -11.07
C CYS A 234 -1.33 14.11 -12.40
N GLN A 235 -0.03 14.18 -12.67
CA GLN A 235 0.59 13.47 -13.77
C GLN A 235 1.06 12.08 -13.31
N ALA A 236 1.10 11.13 -14.25
CA ALA A 236 1.50 9.76 -14.01
C ALA A 236 2.77 9.41 -14.79
N LEU A 237 3.68 8.69 -14.14
CA LEU A 237 4.82 8.05 -14.78
C LEU A 237 4.57 6.54 -14.86
N LEU A 238 4.99 5.92 -15.96
CA LEU A 238 4.84 4.49 -16.21
C LEU A 238 6.00 3.93 -17.01
N GLU A 239 6.08 2.61 -17.12
CA GLU A 239 7.04 1.99 -18.03
C GLU A 239 6.68 2.29 -19.49
N TYR A 240 7.66 2.76 -20.29
CA TYR A 240 7.42 3.25 -21.66
C TYR A 240 6.92 2.16 -22.62
N THR A 241 7.19 0.88 -22.34
CA THR A 241 6.75 -0.26 -23.15
C THR A 241 5.24 -0.52 -23.07
N LYS A 242 4.56 0.07 -22.10
CA LYS A 242 3.12 -0.09 -21.87
C LYS A 242 2.28 0.80 -22.80
N ILE A 243 2.25 0.45 -24.08
CA ILE A 243 1.66 1.29 -25.13
C ILE A 243 0.12 1.33 -25.04
N THR A 244 -0.52 0.26 -24.59
CA THR A 244 -1.98 0.16 -24.62
C THR A 244 -2.67 1.13 -23.67
N ILE A 245 -2.15 1.33 -22.46
CA ILE A 245 -2.67 2.35 -21.55
C ILE A 245 -2.39 3.77 -22.06
N GLN A 246 -1.22 4.00 -22.64
CA GLN A 246 -0.90 5.30 -23.25
C GLN A 246 -1.90 5.65 -24.35
N GLN A 247 -2.17 4.70 -25.25
CA GLN A 247 -3.14 4.89 -26.33
C GLN A 247 -4.55 5.09 -25.79
N TYR A 248 -4.92 4.40 -24.71
CA TYR A 248 -6.23 4.57 -24.06
C TYR A 248 -6.44 6.01 -23.57
N PHE A 249 -5.45 6.59 -22.87
CA PHE A 249 -5.53 7.98 -22.39
C PHE A 249 -5.51 8.99 -23.54
N ILE A 250 -4.66 8.76 -24.56
CA ILE A 250 -4.59 9.63 -25.77
C ILE A 250 -5.92 9.65 -26.50
N ASN A 251 -6.54 8.48 -26.72
CA ASN A 251 -7.83 8.37 -27.41
C ASN A 251 -8.98 9.06 -26.66
N LYS A 252 -8.87 9.15 -25.33
CA LYS A 252 -9.79 9.90 -24.49
C LYS A 252 -9.45 11.40 -24.35
N GLY A 253 -8.37 11.88 -24.99
CA GLY A 253 -7.93 13.28 -24.93
C GLY A 253 -7.05 13.62 -23.70
N TYR A 254 -6.63 12.63 -22.91
CA TYR A 254 -5.91 12.81 -21.65
C TYR A 254 -4.43 12.41 -21.72
N GLY A 255 -3.83 12.32 -22.90
CA GLY A 255 -2.42 11.96 -23.05
C GLY A 255 -1.44 12.90 -22.31
N HIS A 256 -1.86 14.13 -22.04
CA HIS A 256 -1.10 15.13 -21.28
C HIS A 256 -0.93 14.79 -19.78
N LEU A 257 -1.68 13.84 -19.26
CA LEU A 257 -1.53 13.35 -17.88
C LEU A 257 -0.30 12.45 -17.71
N PHE A 258 0.28 11.96 -18.80
CA PHE A 258 1.53 11.22 -18.70
C PHE A 258 2.74 12.14 -18.71
N MET A 259 3.68 11.87 -17.83
CA MET A 259 4.98 12.52 -17.80
C MET A 259 5.84 12.06 -18.97
N THR A 260 6.59 13.00 -19.51
CA THR A 260 7.63 12.69 -20.49
C THR A 260 8.82 12.04 -19.80
N ARG A 261 9.65 11.36 -20.60
CA ARG A 261 10.82 10.65 -20.10
C ARG A 261 11.79 11.59 -19.37
N PRO A 262 12.17 11.28 -18.12
CA PRO A 262 13.17 12.01 -17.37
C PRO A 262 14.53 12.07 -18.06
N ASP A 263 15.25 13.17 -17.89
CA ASP A 263 16.53 13.40 -18.57
C ASP A 263 17.62 12.37 -18.18
N PHE A 264 17.63 11.88 -16.94
CA PHE A 264 18.59 10.86 -16.51
C PHE A 264 18.40 9.51 -17.21
N ALA A 265 17.16 9.18 -17.60
CA ALA A 265 16.82 7.95 -18.31
C ALA A 265 17.13 8.02 -19.82
N ILE A 266 17.62 9.15 -20.31
CA ILE A 266 18.00 9.35 -21.71
C ILE A 266 19.52 9.25 -21.81
N SER A 267 20.02 8.24 -22.55
CA SER A 267 21.46 8.15 -22.79
C SER A 267 21.99 9.41 -23.50
N GLN A 268 23.18 9.88 -23.12
CA GLN A 268 23.79 11.11 -23.70
C GLN A 268 23.85 11.07 -25.22
N LYS A 269 24.04 9.88 -25.82
CA LYS A 269 24.08 9.66 -27.27
C LYS A 269 22.70 9.78 -27.96
N ALA A 270 21.61 9.63 -27.19
CA ALA A 270 20.24 9.62 -27.69
C ALA A 270 19.45 10.88 -27.35
N ARG A 271 20.09 11.95 -26.87
CA ARG A 271 19.44 13.22 -26.51
C ARG A 271 19.01 13.99 -27.76
N THR A 272 17.97 13.51 -28.41
CA THR A 272 17.28 14.22 -29.50
C THR A 272 16.00 14.87 -29.00
N ARG A 273 15.48 15.89 -29.71
CA ARG A 273 14.15 16.46 -29.42
C ARG A 273 13.05 15.40 -29.41
N SER A 274 13.18 14.34 -30.18
CA SER A 274 12.25 13.24 -30.28
C SER A 274 12.29 12.37 -29.00
N SER A 275 13.47 12.06 -28.45
CA SER A 275 13.62 11.23 -27.27
C SER A 275 13.08 11.90 -25.99
N LYS A 276 13.12 13.23 -25.90
CA LYS A 276 12.56 14.02 -24.79
C LYS A 276 11.02 14.05 -24.76
N ARG A 277 10.35 13.68 -25.86
CA ARG A 277 8.90 13.65 -25.99
C ARG A 277 8.29 12.26 -25.74
N LEU A 278 9.13 11.25 -25.53
CA LEU A 278 8.66 9.91 -25.25
C LEU A 278 8.03 9.87 -23.86
N ILE A 279 6.90 9.21 -23.76
CA ILE A 279 6.21 8.97 -22.51
C ILE A 279 6.89 7.80 -21.78
N GLY A 280 7.06 7.93 -20.47
CA GLY A 280 7.42 6.82 -19.58
C GLY A 280 8.92 6.48 -19.52
N LEU A 281 9.25 5.60 -18.59
CA LEU A 281 10.60 5.16 -18.25
C LEU A 281 10.96 3.83 -18.92
N PRO A 282 12.21 3.66 -19.40
CA PRO A 282 12.70 2.36 -19.80
C PRO A 282 13.00 1.52 -18.54
N ALA A 283 12.61 0.25 -18.53
CA ALA A 283 12.91 -0.69 -17.44
C ALA A 283 14.37 -1.18 -17.50
N THR A 284 15.33 -0.25 -17.49
CA THR A 284 16.75 -0.59 -17.40
C THR A 284 17.15 -0.83 -15.95
N GLU A 285 18.20 -1.63 -15.74
CA GLU A 285 18.68 -1.93 -14.39
C GLU A 285 19.03 -0.65 -13.61
N ALA A 286 19.63 0.35 -14.26
CA ALA A 286 19.96 1.63 -13.64
C ALA A 286 18.73 2.39 -13.18
N VAL A 287 17.65 2.41 -13.99
CA VAL A 287 16.38 3.06 -13.63
C VAL A 287 15.69 2.33 -12.49
N ILE A 288 15.70 0.99 -12.53
CA ILE A 288 15.12 0.17 -11.47
C ILE A 288 15.86 0.40 -10.15
N ARG A 289 17.19 0.37 -10.15
CA ARG A 289 17.99 0.64 -8.94
C ARG A 289 17.73 2.03 -8.39
N HIS A 290 17.72 3.05 -9.23
CA HIS A 290 17.43 4.42 -8.81
C HIS A 290 16.05 4.53 -8.13
N GLY A 291 15.00 3.95 -8.72
CA GLY A 291 13.68 3.94 -8.10
C GLY A 291 13.64 3.16 -6.77
N LEU A 292 14.39 2.06 -6.65
CA LEU A 292 14.52 1.32 -5.38
C LEU A 292 15.27 2.11 -4.32
N ASP A 293 16.33 2.85 -4.71
CA ASP A 293 17.08 3.72 -3.80
C ASP A 293 16.17 4.84 -3.25
N LEU A 294 15.31 5.43 -4.09
CA LEU A 294 14.32 6.43 -3.65
C LEU A 294 13.29 5.85 -2.68
N ILE A 295 12.79 4.63 -2.94
CA ILE A 295 11.90 3.93 -2.00
C ILE A 295 12.63 3.68 -0.68
N GLY A 296 13.90 3.24 -0.71
CA GLY A 296 14.72 3.03 0.49
C GLY A 296 14.86 4.30 1.32
N GLN A 297 15.11 5.45 0.68
CA GLN A 297 15.14 6.76 1.34
C GLN A 297 13.78 7.09 1.97
N TYR A 298 12.67 6.90 1.23
CA TYR A 298 11.34 7.13 1.75
C TYR A 298 11.04 6.25 2.98
N ILE A 299 11.43 4.98 2.96
CA ILE A 299 11.25 4.07 4.10
C ILE A 299 12.04 4.57 5.31
N ASN A 300 13.29 4.98 5.13
CA ASN A 300 14.12 5.46 6.23
C ASN A 300 13.57 6.75 6.86
N ASP A 301 13.02 7.65 6.05
CA ASP A 301 12.62 8.98 6.51
C ASP A 301 11.13 9.05 6.87
N TYR A 302 10.26 8.31 6.15
CA TYR A 302 8.81 8.49 6.19
C TYR A 302 8.01 7.18 6.25
N CYS A 303 8.58 6.05 6.67
CA CYS A 303 7.87 4.77 6.77
C CYS A 303 6.59 4.87 7.60
N TYR A 304 6.59 5.71 8.65
CA TYR A 304 5.43 5.97 9.50
C TYR A 304 4.24 6.61 8.78
N GLN A 305 4.45 7.17 7.56
CA GLN A 305 3.38 7.71 6.70
C GLN A 305 2.73 6.66 5.80
N ILE A 306 3.26 5.43 5.76
CA ILE A 306 2.67 4.36 4.95
C ILE A 306 1.53 3.72 5.72
N ASP A 307 0.30 3.88 5.21
CA ASP A 307 -0.91 3.34 5.81
C ASP A 307 -1.46 2.10 5.07
N PHE A 308 -0.78 1.63 4.02
CA PHE A 308 -1.14 0.45 3.23
C PHE A 308 -0.33 -0.76 3.71
N ASP A 309 -0.96 -1.71 4.39
CA ASP A 309 -0.30 -2.91 4.90
C ASP A 309 0.22 -3.84 3.80
N GLU A 310 -0.50 -3.96 2.67
CA GLU A 310 -0.04 -4.75 1.52
C GLU A 310 1.22 -4.16 0.87
N MET A 311 1.36 -2.82 0.84
CA MET A 311 2.56 -2.14 0.35
C MET A 311 3.76 -2.48 1.24
N LEU A 312 3.61 -2.39 2.56
CA LEU A 312 4.65 -2.75 3.51
C LEU A 312 5.02 -4.24 3.43
N GLU A 313 4.04 -5.12 3.22
CA GLU A 313 4.30 -6.55 3.01
C GLU A 313 5.14 -6.80 1.76
N GLN A 314 4.82 -6.15 0.64
CA GLN A 314 5.64 -6.27 -0.56
C GLN A 314 7.04 -5.71 -0.34
N MET A 315 7.17 -4.56 0.35
CA MET A 315 8.48 -3.98 0.71
C MET A 315 9.30 -4.94 1.59
N LEU A 316 8.66 -5.58 2.58
CA LEU A 316 9.32 -6.51 3.48
C LEU A 316 9.80 -7.79 2.78
N ASN A 317 9.06 -8.25 1.77
CA ASN A 317 9.34 -9.49 1.04
C ASN A 317 10.07 -9.27 -0.29
N TYR A 318 10.42 -8.03 -0.62
CA TYR A 318 11.03 -7.72 -1.90
C TYR A 318 12.42 -8.37 -2.02
N SER A 319 12.60 -9.11 -3.12
CA SER A 319 13.90 -9.62 -3.51
C SER A 319 14.20 -9.27 -4.98
N TYR A 320 15.45 -8.97 -5.27
CA TYR A 320 15.90 -8.62 -6.62
C TYR A 320 15.70 -9.77 -7.63
N GLU A 321 15.65 -11.00 -7.14
CA GLU A 321 15.49 -12.21 -7.97
C GLU A 321 14.04 -12.45 -8.40
N ASN A 322 13.05 -11.97 -7.62
CA ASN A 322 11.62 -12.23 -7.83
C ASN A 322 10.82 -11.00 -8.29
N LYS A 323 11.41 -10.12 -9.07
CA LYS A 323 10.84 -8.81 -9.49
C LYS A 323 9.41 -8.85 -10.04
N LYS A 324 8.99 -9.97 -10.64
CA LYS A 324 7.68 -10.10 -11.30
C LYS A 324 6.47 -10.18 -10.35
N LYS A 325 6.70 -10.27 -9.04
CA LYS A 325 5.63 -10.46 -8.04
C LYS A 325 5.33 -9.21 -7.20
N PHE A 326 6.00 -8.09 -7.52
CA PHE A 326 5.97 -6.89 -6.69
C PHE A 326 5.43 -5.69 -7.46
N ASP A 327 4.18 -5.83 -7.96
CA ASP A 327 3.52 -4.80 -8.78
C ASP A 327 3.37 -3.47 -8.03
N ILE A 328 3.14 -3.51 -6.70
CA ILE A 328 3.07 -2.30 -5.88
C ILE A 328 4.44 -1.62 -5.84
N ILE A 329 5.53 -2.39 -5.70
CA ILE A 329 6.88 -1.83 -5.70
C ILE A 329 7.21 -1.20 -7.06
N ALA A 330 6.85 -1.87 -8.15
CA ALA A 330 7.06 -1.33 -9.50
C ALA A 330 6.29 0.00 -9.71
N ALA A 331 5.02 0.06 -9.31
CA ALA A 331 4.24 1.30 -9.35
C ALA A 331 4.82 2.37 -8.41
N THR A 332 5.29 1.99 -7.22
CA THR A 332 5.91 2.91 -6.25
C THR A 332 7.22 3.47 -6.79
N GLN A 333 8.06 2.67 -7.46
CA GLN A 333 9.27 3.16 -8.14
C GLN A 333 8.95 4.26 -9.15
N MET A 334 7.92 4.05 -9.99
CA MET A 334 7.49 5.07 -10.94
C MET A 334 6.99 6.33 -10.23
N CYS A 335 6.32 6.15 -9.10
CA CYS A 335 5.78 7.25 -8.30
C CYS A 335 6.90 8.10 -7.67
N GLU A 336 7.93 7.47 -7.09
CA GLU A 336 9.08 8.16 -6.50
C GLU A 336 9.91 8.91 -7.54
N VAL A 337 10.15 8.28 -8.69
CA VAL A 337 10.85 8.95 -9.80
C VAL A 337 10.02 10.13 -10.35
N ALA A 338 8.69 9.99 -10.41
CA ALA A 338 7.81 11.08 -10.81
C ALA A 338 7.87 12.27 -9.83
N ASP A 339 7.96 12.00 -8.53
CA ASP A 339 8.09 13.04 -7.50
C ASP A 339 9.42 13.79 -7.62
N GLU A 340 10.53 13.07 -7.84
CA GLU A 340 11.86 13.65 -8.02
C GLU A 340 11.91 14.56 -9.28
N GLU A 341 11.33 14.11 -10.40
CA GLU A 341 11.35 14.83 -11.68
C GLU A 341 10.40 16.03 -11.74
N LEU A 342 9.38 16.05 -10.91
CA LEU A 342 8.43 17.15 -10.89
C LEU A 342 9.04 18.38 -10.22
N THR A 343 9.59 19.27 -11.04
CA THR A 343 10.27 20.50 -10.59
C THR A 343 9.32 21.57 -10.05
N GLY A 344 8.02 21.41 -10.24
CA GLY A 344 7.00 22.30 -9.68
C GLY A 344 7.05 22.29 -8.14
N ILE A 345 7.24 23.46 -7.54
CA ILE A 345 7.14 23.59 -6.08
C ILE A 345 5.67 23.37 -5.72
N PRO A 346 5.34 22.39 -4.85
CA PRO A 346 3.98 22.23 -4.39
C PRO A 346 3.47 23.55 -3.78
N PRO A 347 2.21 23.90 -3.99
CA PRO A 347 1.68 25.16 -3.50
C PRO A 347 1.88 25.24 -1.99
N LYS A 348 2.28 26.41 -1.49
CA LYS A 348 2.25 26.67 -0.04
C LYS A 348 0.78 26.69 0.38
N ILE A 349 0.30 25.53 0.84
CA ILE A 349 -1.01 25.45 1.47
C ILE A 349 -0.88 26.21 2.78
N VAL A 350 -1.26 27.47 2.74
CA VAL A 350 -1.52 28.20 3.98
C VAL A 350 -2.72 27.47 4.57
N GLN A 351 -2.46 26.62 5.57
CA GLN A 351 -3.55 26.19 6.43
C GLN A 351 -4.11 27.49 7.05
N SER A 352 -5.11 28.04 6.40
CA SER A 352 -5.95 29.01 7.10
C SER A 352 -6.37 28.24 8.34
N ILE A 353 -5.93 28.72 9.50
CA ILE A 353 -6.49 28.27 10.76
C ILE A 353 -7.98 28.57 10.59
N LYS A 354 -8.71 27.61 10.03
CA LYS A 354 -10.17 27.67 10.05
C LYS A 354 -10.45 27.81 11.52
N LYS A 355 -10.74 29.06 11.93
CA LYS A 355 -11.46 29.24 13.18
C LYS A 355 -12.59 28.26 13.06
N GLN A 356 -12.46 27.10 13.70
CA GLN A 356 -13.55 26.17 13.78
C GLN A 356 -14.67 26.98 14.40
N TRP A 357 -15.58 27.42 13.56
CA TRP A 357 -16.82 28.00 14.03
C TRP A 357 -17.49 26.87 14.78
N VAL A 358 -17.26 26.88 16.07
CA VAL A 358 -17.90 25.95 16.97
C VAL A 358 -19.34 26.42 17.00
N ASP A 359 -20.21 25.74 16.24
CA ASP A 359 -21.63 26.02 16.30
C ASP A 359 -22.09 25.78 17.74
N ILE A 360 -22.26 26.84 18.48
CA ILE A 360 -22.82 26.80 19.82
C ILE A 360 -24.34 26.77 19.66
N GLY A 361 -24.90 25.64 19.91
CA GLY A 361 -26.35 25.44 19.84
C GLY A 361 -26.92 24.90 21.14
N TYR A 362 -28.24 24.81 21.20
CA TYR A 362 -28.94 24.19 22.32
C TYR A 362 -29.33 22.75 21.95
N TYR A 363 -28.98 21.81 22.80
CA TYR A 363 -29.44 20.42 22.71
C TYR A 363 -30.24 20.05 23.96
N LYS A 364 -31.12 19.07 23.86
CA LYS A 364 -31.80 18.48 25.02
C LYS A 364 -30.95 17.31 25.51
N ASP A 365 -30.63 17.31 26.81
CA ASP A 365 -29.99 16.14 27.45
C ASP A 365 -30.99 14.98 27.64
N GLU A 366 -30.50 13.87 28.14
CA GLU A 366 -31.29 12.64 28.37
C GLU A 366 -32.51 12.88 29.29
N ASN A 367 -32.51 13.95 30.08
CA ASN A 367 -33.61 14.36 30.96
C ASN A 367 -34.50 15.44 30.33
N GLY A 368 -34.31 15.75 29.04
CA GLY A 368 -35.11 16.74 28.32
C GLY A 368 -34.76 18.20 28.62
N ILE A 369 -33.72 18.47 29.41
CA ILE A 369 -33.29 19.83 29.79
C ILE A 369 -32.47 20.44 28.64
N LYS A 370 -32.86 21.65 28.22
CA LYS A 370 -32.09 22.44 27.22
C LYS A 370 -30.75 22.90 27.78
N ARG A 371 -29.65 22.38 27.17
CA ARG A 371 -28.28 22.81 27.50
C ARG A 371 -27.64 23.48 26.31
N LYS A 372 -26.80 24.47 26.58
CA LYS A 372 -25.98 25.15 25.60
C LYS A 372 -24.66 24.38 25.46
N GLY A 373 -24.28 23.98 24.28
CA GLY A 373 -23.06 23.23 24.04
C GLY A 373 -22.59 23.26 22.59
N VAL A 374 -21.45 22.66 22.36
CA VAL A 374 -20.83 22.56 21.03
C VAL A 374 -21.57 21.49 20.22
N ILE A 375 -22.13 21.89 19.09
CA ILE A 375 -22.70 20.95 18.12
C ILE A 375 -21.61 20.55 17.16
N LYS A 376 -21.08 19.31 17.26
CA LYS A 376 -20.21 18.74 16.26
C LYS A 376 -21.07 18.38 15.04
N ARG A 377 -21.03 19.16 13.98
CA ARG A 377 -21.58 18.73 12.67
C ARG A 377 -20.62 17.76 12.01
N ASN A 378 -21.16 16.66 11.52
CA ASN A 378 -20.42 15.75 10.67
C ASN A 378 -20.05 16.48 9.37
N PRO A 379 -18.76 16.61 9.00
CA PRO A 379 -18.35 17.37 7.80
C PRO A 379 -18.91 16.82 6.49
N TRP A 380 -19.47 15.62 6.52
CA TRP A 380 -20.00 14.89 5.35
C TRP A 380 -21.51 15.06 5.10
N GLN A 381 -22.19 15.94 5.85
CA GLN A 381 -23.63 16.20 5.69
C GLN A 381 -23.92 17.56 5.03
N ARG A 382 -23.24 17.85 3.92
CA ARG A 382 -23.66 18.91 2.99
C ARG A 382 -23.97 18.38 1.61
#